data_68c4eaaa3439015b544101a4d70ec7ad
#
_entry.id   68c4eaaa3439015b544101a4d70ec7ad
#
_cell.length_a   1.000
_cell.length_b   1.000
_cell.length_c   1.000
_cell.angle_alpha   90.00
_cell.angle_beta   90.00
_cell.angle_gamma   90.00
#
_symmetry.space_group_name_H-M   'P 1'
#
loop_
_entity.id
_entity.type
_entity.pdbx_description
1 polymer ?
#
loop_
_entity_poly.entity_id
_entity_poly.type
_entity_poly.pdbx_seq_one_letter_code
_entity_poly.pdbx_strand_id
1 'polypeptide(L)'
;MDLDEGRFARASVELKVLPNTRRIRAYLRWSDGGKSPARYLGQVEHETRAANLAEGWRMAWEKGLLTEEPPAEGSWASSPSVRAVMRGNRNKDTRPELRLRSLLHKQGLRYRVAARPLPELRRTADVLFSKPKVAVFVDGCYWHGCPEHLRESHKNAEFWRTKIEGNRARDAETDRLLGEAGWTVVRVWEHEDPVDACARIEGIVRQTSKDATG
;
A
#
# COMPACT_ATOMS: atom_id res chain seq x y z
N MET A 1 10.69 20.83 6.28
CA MET A 1 10.71 22.16 6.85
C MET A 1 11.78 22.21 7.92
N ASP A 2 12.67 23.18 7.84
CA ASP A 2 13.68 23.47 8.86
C ASP A 2 13.01 24.15 10.05
N LEU A 3 13.27 23.67 11.27
CA LEU A 3 12.71 24.20 12.52
C LEU A 3 13.74 24.95 13.35
N ASP A 4 14.88 25.32 12.76
CA ASP A 4 16.08 25.83 13.43
C ASP A 4 16.87 24.77 14.20
N GLU A 5 18.14 25.02 14.48
CA GLU A 5 19.06 24.10 15.19
C GLU A 5 19.22 22.70 14.57
N GLY A 6 19.04 22.56 13.25
CA GLY A 6 19.21 21.27 12.55
C GLY A 6 18.07 20.26 12.77
N ARG A 7 16.94 20.69 13.31
CA ARG A 7 15.74 19.87 13.44
C ARG A 7 14.87 20.01 12.20
N PHE A 8 14.40 18.89 11.67
CA PHE A 8 13.53 18.86 10.49
C PHE A 8 12.18 18.25 10.83
N ALA A 9 11.10 18.91 10.40
CA ALA A 9 9.74 18.38 10.52
C ALA A 9 9.16 18.01 9.16
N ARG A 10 8.30 17.00 9.16
CA ARG A 10 7.47 16.71 8.00
C ARG A 10 6.45 17.82 7.82
N ALA A 11 6.37 18.31 6.59
CA ALA A 11 5.39 19.31 6.23
C ALA A 11 4.38 18.76 5.21
N SER A 12 3.19 19.37 5.18
CA SER A 12 2.15 19.14 4.18
C SER A 12 1.56 20.47 3.74
N VAL A 13 1.11 20.53 2.48
CA VAL A 13 0.34 21.69 2.02
C VAL A 13 -1.13 21.43 2.27
N GLU A 14 -1.78 22.36 2.99
CA GLU A 14 -3.22 22.38 3.27
C GLU A 14 -3.87 23.52 2.48
N LEU A 15 -4.99 23.21 1.79
CA LEU A 15 -5.80 24.21 1.10
C LEU A 15 -7.04 24.51 1.92
N LYS A 16 -7.27 25.79 2.19
CA LYS A 16 -8.47 26.29 2.88
C LYS A 16 -9.26 27.22 1.98
N VAL A 17 -10.53 26.93 1.81
CA VAL A 17 -11.48 27.84 1.17
C VAL A 17 -11.96 28.82 2.23
N LEU A 18 -11.94 30.12 1.91
CA LEU A 18 -12.45 31.13 2.81
C LEU A 18 -13.98 31.12 2.80
N PRO A 19 -14.64 31.26 3.98
CA PRO A 19 -16.07 31.41 4.05
C PRO A 19 -16.54 32.58 3.17
N ASN A 20 -17.64 32.38 2.46
CA ASN A 20 -18.28 33.37 1.59
C ASN A 20 -17.43 33.88 0.41
N THR A 21 -16.35 33.18 0.06
CA THR A 21 -15.53 33.53 -1.10
C THR A 21 -15.15 32.25 -1.87
N ARG A 22 -14.76 32.42 -3.14
CA ARG A 22 -14.16 31.32 -3.94
C ARG A 22 -12.63 31.28 -3.79
N ARG A 23 -12.06 32.09 -2.90
CA ARG A 23 -10.62 32.20 -2.75
C ARG A 23 -10.07 31.02 -1.96
N ILE A 24 -9.03 30.40 -2.48
CA ILE A 24 -8.35 29.26 -1.87
C ILE A 24 -7.00 29.75 -1.35
N ARG A 25 -6.72 29.49 -0.08
CA ARG A 25 -5.43 29.78 0.55
C ARG A 25 -4.64 28.52 0.78
N ALA A 26 -3.35 28.56 0.46
CA ALA A 26 -2.40 27.50 0.75
C ALA A 26 -1.66 27.79 2.06
N TYR A 27 -1.51 26.75 2.89
CA TYR A 27 -0.77 26.78 4.14
C TYR A 27 0.22 25.63 4.17
N LEU A 28 1.44 25.89 4.65
CA LEU A 28 2.37 24.80 5.02
C LEU A 28 2.10 24.45 6.46
N ARG A 29 1.80 23.16 6.71
CA ARG A 29 1.53 22.61 8.04
C ARG A 29 2.61 21.58 8.37
N TRP A 30 3.07 21.56 9.62
CA TRP A 30 4.03 20.56 10.10
C TRP A 30 3.67 20.11 11.51
N SER A 31 4.35 19.07 12.00
CA SER A 31 4.21 18.59 13.37
C SER A 31 5.46 18.97 14.17
N ASP A 32 5.26 19.60 15.32
CA ASP A 32 6.32 19.97 16.25
C ASP A 32 5.84 19.80 17.68
N GLY A 33 6.48 18.91 18.45
CA GLY A 33 6.16 18.69 19.86
C GLY A 33 4.69 18.36 20.15
N GLY A 34 4.01 17.60 19.26
CA GLY A 34 2.57 17.28 19.41
C GLY A 34 1.61 18.41 18.97
N LYS A 35 2.14 19.56 18.57
CA LYS A 35 1.39 20.66 17.97
C LYS A 35 1.43 20.54 16.43
N SER A 36 0.45 21.13 15.77
CA SER A 36 0.38 21.17 14.29
C SER A 36 0.31 22.61 13.79
N PRO A 37 1.40 23.38 13.93
CA PRO A 37 1.45 24.74 13.44
C PRO A 37 1.26 24.81 11.93
N ALA A 38 0.80 25.95 11.43
CA ALA A 38 0.62 26.20 10.01
C ALA A 38 1.09 27.60 9.64
N ARG A 39 1.77 27.72 8.51
CA ARG A 39 2.24 28.99 7.95
C ARG A 39 1.53 29.30 6.64
N TYR A 40 1.00 30.48 6.52
CA TYR A 40 0.37 30.95 5.29
C TYR A 40 1.39 31.08 4.16
N LEU A 41 1.10 30.47 3.02
CA LEU A 41 1.94 30.52 1.83
C LEU A 41 1.48 31.56 0.83
N GLY A 42 0.20 31.61 0.55
CA GLY A 42 -0.36 32.51 -0.45
C GLY A 42 -1.77 32.07 -0.89
N GLN A 43 -2.34 32.81 -1.81
CA GLN A 43 -3.58 32.47 -2.50
C GLN A 43 -3.27 31.66 -3.75
N VAL A 44 -4.11 30.68 -4.06
CA VAL A 44 -4.01 29.81 -5.25
C VAL A 44 -5.33 29.83 -6.00
N GLU A 45 -5.27 29.81 -7.35
CA GLU A 45 -6.46 30.05 -8.19
C GLU A 45 -6.48 29.11 -9.41
N HIS A 46 -5.95 27.90 -9.30
CA HIS A 46 -5.99 26.93 -10.38
C HIS A 46 -7.31 26.17 -10.41
N GLU A 47 -7.68 25.66 -11.56
CA GLU A 47 -8.94 24.92 -11.78
C GLU A 47 -9.01 23.61 -10.99
N THR A 48 -7.87 22.96 -10.75
CA THR A 48 -7.83 21.66 -10.08
C THR A 48 -7.19 21.75 -8.69
N ARG A 49 -7.66 20.88 -7.78
CA ARG A 49 -7.05 20.76 -6.45
C ARG A 49 -5.57 20.35 -6.54
N ALA A 50 -5.21 19.50 -7.51
CA ALA A 50 -3.83 19.05 -7.69
C ALA A 50 -2.91 20.20 -8.08
N ALA A 51 -3.34 21.08 -9.00
CA ALA A 51 -2.60 22.25 -9.41
C ALA A 51 -2.44 23.26 -8.26
N ASN A 52 -3.49 23.48 -7.46
CA ASN A 52 -3.41 24.34 -6.28
C ASN A 52 -2.45 23.79 -5.20
N LEU A 53 -2.39 22.48 -5.02
CA LEU A 53 -1.43 21.86 -4.12
C LEU A 53 0.01 21.99 -4.64
N ALA A 54 0.23 21.77 -5.94
CA ALA A 54 1.53 21.93 -6.58
C ALA A 54 2.04 23.38 -6.43
N GLU A 55 1.16 24.35 -6.65
CA GLU A 55 1.46 25.77 -6.46
C GLU A 55 1.80 26.10 -5.00
N GLY A 56 1.06 25.55 -4.04
CA GLY A 56 1.37 25.70 -2.63
C GLY A 56 2.77 25.14 -2.26
N TRP A 57 3.16 24.02 -2.84
CA TRP A 57 4.50 23.46 -2.67
C TRP A 57 5.58 24.36 -3.31
N ARG A 58 5.31 24.90 -4.51
CA ARG A 58 6.21 25.85 -5.16
C ARG A 58 6.43 27.10 -4.29
N MET A 59 5.35 27.68 -3.76
CA MET A 59 5.43 28.85 -2.86
C MET A 59 6.21 28.54 -1.58
N ALA A 60 6.07 27.37 -1.00
CA ALA A 60 6.82 26.95 0.17
C ALA A 60 8.32 26.85 -0.11
N TRP A 61 8.66 26.33 -1.30
CA TRP A 61 10.05 26.24 -1.77
C TRP A 61 10.66 27.62 -1.99
N GLU A 62 9.99 28.49 -2.74
CA GLU A 62 10.46 29.86 -3.03
C GLU A 62 10.65 30.72 -1.75
N LYS A 63 9.87 30.42 -0.71
CA LYS A 63 10.01 31.06 0.59
C LYS A 63 11.14 30.47 1.46
N GLY A 64 11.89 29.51 0.95
CA GLY A 64 12.96 28.85 1.70
C GLY A 64 12.49 28.06 2.93
N LEU A 65 11.20 27.64 2.95
CA LEU A 65 10.63 26.89 4.07
C LEU A 65 10.88 25.41 4.00
N LEU A 66 11.37 24.94 2.85
CA LEU A 66 11.66 23.54 2.58
C LEU A 66 13.16 23.39 2.37
N THR A 67 13.74 22.43 3.05
CA THR A 67 15.10 21.95 2.75
C THR A 67 14.98 20.63 2.01
N GLU A 68 15.77 20.43 0.96
CA GLU A 68 15.99 19.10 0.43
C GLU A 68 16.73 18.31 1.50
N GLU A 69 16.02 17.42 2.16
CA GLU A 69 16.68 16.35 2.88
C GLU A 69 17.39 15.51 1.80
N PRO A 70 18.73 15.45 1.80
CA PRO A 70 19.41 14.55 0.88
C PRO A 70 18.81 13.16 1.10
N PRO A 71 18.52 12.39 0.03
CA PRO A 71 18.05 11.04 0.22
C PRO A 71 19.06 10.33 1.12
N ALA A 72 18.60 9.74 2.22
CA ALA A 72 19.44 8.97 3.11
C ALA A 72 20.27 8.01 2.25
N GLU A 73 21.58 7.91 2.49
CA GLU A 73 22.44 6.96 1.77
C GLU A 73 21.77 5.60 1.75
N GLY A 74 21.64 4.99 0.58
CA GLY A 74 20.87 3.76 0.38
C GLY A 74 19.33 3.92 0.28
N SER A 75 18.82 5.15 0.16
CA SER A 75 17.39 5.36 -0.03
C SER A 75 16.91 4.88 -1.42
N TRP A 76 16.04 3.90 -1.42
CA TRP A 76 15.37 3.37 -2.60
C TRP A 76 14.31 4.32 -3.20
N ALA A 77 13.89 5.34 -2.47
CA ALA A 77 12.87 6.29 -2.92
C ALA A 77 13.49 7.40 -3.77
N SER A 78 12.95 7.63 -4.95
CA SER A 78 13.41 8.64 -5.92
C SER A 78 13.13 10.07 -5.48
N SER A 79 12.29 10.28 -4.48
CA SER A 79 11.97 11.58 -3.89
C SER A 79 11.30 11.43 -2.52
N PRO A 80 11.26 12.48 -1.69
CA PRO A 80 10.53 12.48 -0.42
C PRO A 80 9.03 12.19 -0.58
N SER A 81 8.41 12.67 -1.66
CA SER A 81 7.00 12.40 -1.98
C SER A 81 6.75 10.92 -2.30
N VAL A 82 7.62 10.30 -3.09
CA VAL A 82 7.56 8.85 -3.37
C VAL A 82 7.73 8.06 -2.09
N ARG A 83 8.66 8.46 -1.21
CA ARG A 83 8.86 7.83 0.10
C ARG A 83 7.60 7.93 0.97
N ALA A 84 6.94 9.09 0.99
CA ALA A 84 5.72 9.31 1.75
C ALA A 84 4.57 8.43 1.25
N VAL A 85 4.37 8.34 -0.07
CA VAL A 85 3.38 7.45 -0.69
C VAL A 85 3.65 6.00 -0.31
N MET A 86 4.88 5.54 -0.45
CA MET A 86 5.23 4.15 -0.15
C MET A 86 5.17 3.79 1.34
N ARG A 87 5.44 4.75 2.25
CA ARG A 87 5.20 4.57 3.69
C ARG A 87 3.72 4.58 4.05
N GLY A 88 2.89 5.25 3.26
CA GLY A 88 1.44 5.27 3.40
C GLY A 88 0.76 4.02 2.86
N ASN A 89 1.45 3.22 2.04
CA ASN A 89 0.92 1.96 1.54
C ASN A 89 0.73 0.99 2.70
N ARG A 90 -0.52 0.58 2.88
CA ARG A 90 -0.87 -0.44 3.86
C ARG A 90 -0.46 -1.80 3.32
N ASN A 91 0.14 -2.60 4.18
CA ASN A 91 0.48 -4.00 3.90
C ASN A 91 -0.63 -4.97 4.35
N LYS A 92 -1.75 -4.44 4.81
CA LYS A 92 -2.91 -5.19 5.30
C LYS A 92 -4.17 -4.34 5.18
N ASP A 93 -5.30 -4.99 5.02
CA ASP A 93 -6.61 -4.37 4.86
C ASP A 93 -6.66 -3.42 3.65
N THR A 94 -6.04 -3.84 2.56
CA THR A 94 -6.11 -3.15 1.27
C THR A 94 -7.52 -3.25 0.68
N ARG A 95 -7.86 -2.36 -0.25
CA ARG A 95 -9.19 -2.39 -0.90
C ARG A 95 -9.52 -3.73 -1.57
N PRO A 96 -8.60 -4.36 -2.34
CA PRO A 96 -8.84 -5.69 -2.92
C PRO A 96 -9.12 -6.76 -1.86
N GLU A 97 -8.30 -6.82 -0.80
CA GLU A 97 -8.50 -7.75 0.31
C GLU A 97 -9.86 -7.58 0.98
N LEU A 98 -10.27 -6.34 1.30
CA LEU A 98 -11.55 -6.05 1.95
C LEU A 98 -12.74 -6.44 1.07
N ARG A 99 -12.66 -6.19 -0.25
CA ARG A 99 -13.68 -6.60 -1.20
C ARG A 99 -13.83 -8.10 -1.27
N LEU A 100 -12.72 -8.82 -1.45
CA LEU A 100 -12.70 -10.28 -1.50
C LEU A 100 -13.25 -10.88 -0.21
N ARG A 101 -12.78 -10.42 0.96
CA ARG A 101 -13.26 -10.87 2.28
C ARG A 101 -14.77 -10.67 2.46
N SER A 102 -15.30 -9.53 2.02
CA SER A 102 -16.74 -9.24 2.07
C SER A 102 -17.55 -10.25 1.25
N LEU A 103 -17.09 -10.59 0.03
CA LEU A 103 -17.74 -11.56 -0.82
C LEU A 103 -17.70 -12.98 -0.22
N LEU A 104 -16.54 -13.44 0.20
CA LEU A 104 -16.38 -14.74 0.86
C LEU A 104 -17.28 -14.89 2.10
N HIS A 105 -17.39 -13.82 2.89
CA HIS A 105 -18.27 -13.81 4.06
C HIS A 105 -19.76 -13.90 3.67
N LYS A 106 -20.17 -13.21 2.60
CA LYS A 106 -21.53 -13.29 2.05
C LYS A 106 -21.89 -14.69 1.57
N GLN A 107 -20.91 -15.45 1.04
CA GLN A 107 -21.08 -16.86 0.66
C GLN A 107 -21.10 -17.82 1.87
N GLY A 108 -21.12 -17.29 3.08
CA GLY A 108 -21.18 -18.09 4.30
C GLY A 108 -19.85 -18.72 4.72
N LEU A 109 -18.74 -18.41 4.02
CA LEU A 109 -17.43 -18.93 4.36
C LEU A 109 -16.87 -18.25 5.61
N ARG A 110 -16.27 -19.03 6.49
CA ARG A 110 -15.62 -18.55 7.73
C ARG A 110 -14.13 -18.79 7.66
N TYR A 111 -13.35 -17.75 7.91
CA TYR A 111 -11.89 -17.71 7.75
C TYR A 111 -11.24 -16.87 8.83
N ARG A 112 -9.94 -17.00 8.96
CA ARG A 112 -9.08 -16.10 9.75
C ARG A 112 -8.43 -15.10 8.83
N VAL A 113 -8.25 -13.87 9.31
CA VAL A 113 -7.61 -12.77 8.57
C VAL A 113 -6.19 -12.59 9.07
N ALA A 114 -5.26 -12.31 8.16
CA ALA A 114 -3.87 -12.06 8.47
C ALA A 114 -3.28 -13.11 9.44
N ALA A 115 -3.48 -14.39 9.10
CA ALA A 115 -3.08 -15.51 9.96
C ALA A 115 -1.95 -16.31 9.33
N ARG A 116 -1.10 -16.89 10.18
CA ARG A 116 -0.02 -17.79 9.73
C ARG A 116 -0.59 -19.19 9.51
N PRO A 117 -0.37 -19.78 8.32
CA PRO A 117 -0.74 -21.16 8.06
C PRO A 117 0.09 -22.15 8.89
N LEU A 118 1.39 -21.88 9.03
CA LEU A 118 2.35 -22.66 9.79
C LEU A 118 3.00 -21.77 10.86
N PRO A 119 3.12 -22.23 12.12
CA PRO A 119 3.72 -21.43 13.21
C PRO A 119 5.19 -21.06 12.93
N GLU A 120 5.97 -21.97 12.37
CA GLU A 120 7.39 -21.86 12.07
C GLU A 120 7.66 -20.93 10.88
N LEU A 121 6.70 -20.78 9.98
CA LEU A 121 6.83 -19.95 8.78
C LEU A 121 6.36 -18.52 9.05
N ARG A 122 7.28 -17.56 8.99
CA ARG A 122 6.95 -16.12 9.14
C ARG A 122 6.28 -15.55 7.88
N ARG A 123 5.22 -16.22 7.41
CA ARG A 123 4.37 -15.80 6.30
C ARG A 123 2.93 -15.72 6.77
N THR A 124 2.24 -14.69 6.37
CA THR A 124 0.86 -14.40 6.78
C THR A 124 -0.03 -14.41 5.56
N ALA A 125 -1.02 -15.30 5.54
CA ALA A 125 -2.05 -15.31 4.50
C ALA A 125 -3.10 -14.23 4.79
N ASP A 126 -3.63 -13.59 3.74
CA ASP A 126 -4.66 -12.55 3.86
C ASP A 126 -6.01 -13.14 4.28
N VAL A 127 -6.28 -14.35 3.79
CA VAL A 127 -7.44 -15.16 4.20
C VAL A 127 -6.99 -16.60 4.43
N LEU A 128 -7.34 -17.17 5.59
CA LEU A 128 -6.94 -18.51 5.97
C LEU A 128 -8.14 -19.37 6.36
N PHE A 129 -8.37 -20.45 5.64
CA PHE A 129 -9.33 -21.47 5.96
C PHE A 129 -8.62 -22.65 6.62
N SER A 130 -8.62 -22.68 7.95
CA SER A 130 -7.79 -23.61 8.74
C SER A 130 -8.23 -25.09 8.57
N LYS A 131 -9.53 -25.38 8.54
CA LYS A 131 -10.04 -26.76 8.41
C LYS A 131 -9.72 -27.38 7.04
N PRO A 132 -10.08 -26.72 5.90
CA PRO A 132 -9.76 -27.25 4.58
C PRO A 132 -8.30 -27.00 4.17
N LYS A 133 -7.49 -26.40 5.04
CA LYS A 133 -6.08 -26.02 4.75
C LYS A 133 -5.93 -25.23 3.46
N VAL A 134 -6.71 -24.16 3.30
CA VAL A 134 -6.58 -23.25 2.16
C VAL A 134 -6.05 -21.90 2.63
N ALA A 135 -4.95 -21.46 2.03
CA ALA A 135 -4.31 -20.16 2.29
C ALA A 135 -4.44 -19.26 1.05
N VAL A 136 -5.03 -18.08 1.21
CA VAL A 136 -5.23 -17.12 0.13
C VAL A 136 -4.33 -15.91 0.35
N PHE A 137 -3.60 -15.51 -0.70
CA PHE A 137 -2.77 -14.31 -0.76
C PHE A 137 -3.33 -13.38 -1.83
N VAL A 138 -3.39 -12.09 -1.53
CA VAL A 138 -3.83 -11.05 -2.48
C VAL A 138 -2.61 -10.22 -2.88
N ASP A 139 -2.13 -10.48 -4.09
CA ASP A 139 -0.87 -9.95 -4.58
C ASP A 139 -1.05 -8.61 -5.31
N GLY A 140 -0.36 -7.59 -4.84
CA GLY A 140 -0.30 -6.31 -5.53
C GLY A 140 0.52 -6.40 -6.82
N CYS A 141 -0.01 -5.90 -7.93
CA CYS A 141 0.57 -6.05 -9.26
C CYS A 141 2.02 -5.58 -9.36
N TYR A 142 2.32 -4.44 -8.77
CA TYR A 142 3.67 -3.89 -8.78
C TYR A 142 4.65 -4.70 -7.91
N TRP A 143 4.21 -5.08 -6.69
CA TRP A 143 5.09 -5.68 -5.69
C TRP A 143 5.46 -7.12 -5.97
N HIS A 144 4.58 -7.85 -6.62
CA HIS A 144 4.74 -9.27 -6.95
C HIS A 144 5.02 -9.51 -8.43
N GLY A 145 5.22 -8.43 -9.21
CA GLY A 145 5.63 -8.52 -10.60
C GLY A 145 4.57 -9.15 -11.50
N CYS A 146 3.33 -8.64 -11.45
CA CYS A 146 2.24 -9.10 -12.28
C CYS A 146 2.64 -9.12 -13.77
N PRO A 147 2.44 -10.23 -14.50
CA PRO A 147 2.83 -10.33 -15.89
C PRO A 147 2.08 -9.37 -16.82
N GLU A 148 0.88 -8.93 -16.42
CA GLU A 148 0.02 -8.07 -17.24
C GLU A 148 0.19 -6.57 -16.91
N HIS A 149 0.44 -6.23 -15.64
CA HIS A 149 0.38 -4.85 -15.17
C HIS A 149 1.70 -4.33 -14.59
N LEU A 150 2.77 -5.12 -14.58
CA LEU A 150 4.07 -4.62 -14.15
C LEU A 150 4.55 -3.55 -15.12
N ARG A 151 4.72 -2.33 -14.61
CA ARG A 151 5.41 -1.26 -15.32
C ARG A 151 6.79 -1.07 -14.72
N GLU A 152 7.82 -1.17 -15.55
CA GLU A 152 9.19 -0.94 -15.09
C GLU A 152 9.36 0.49 -14.56
N SER A 153 10.03 0.59 -13.44
CA SER A 153 10.38 1.89 -12.88
C SER A 153 11.56 2.48 -13.65
N HIS A 154 11.43 3.70 -14.19
CA HIS A 154 12.52 4.37 -14.88
C HIS A 154 13.65 4.84 -13.93
N LYS A 155 13.29 5.14 -12.67
CA LYS A 155 14.28 5.52 -11.64
C LYS A 155 14.54 4.34 -10.71
N ASN A 156 15.82 4.07 -10.43
CA ASN A 156 16.27 2.94 -9.61
C ASN A 156 15.76 1.58 -10.14
N ALA A 157 15.76 1.40 -11.47
CA ALA A 157 15.23 0.21 -12.13
C ALA A 157 15.84 -1.08 -11.58
N GLU A 158 17.16 -1.13 -11.40
CA GLU A 158 17.88 -2.30 -10.87
C GLU A 158 17.44 -2.63 -9.44
N PHE A 159 17.34 -1.63 -8.57
CA PHE A 159 16.83 -1.82 -7.20
C PHE A 159 15.42 -2.44 -7.21
N TRP A 160 14.52 -1.89 -8.05
CA TRP A 160 13.15 -2.40 -8.12
C TRP A 160 13.07 -3.80 -8.72
N ARG A 161 13.88 -4.09 -9.74
CA ARG A 161 13.99 -5.42 -10.32
C ARG A 161 14.40 -6.45 -9.27
N THR A 162 15.50 -6.20 -8.55
CA THR A 162 15.99 -7.08 -7.47
C THR A 162 14.93 -7.24 -6.37
N LYS A 163 14.21 -6.16 -6.02
CA LYS A 163 13.15 -6.21 -5.01
C LYS A 163 11.98 -7.09 -5.43
N ILE A 164 11.51 -6.94 -6.67
CA ILE A 164 10.40 -7.71 -7.23
C ILE A 164 10.81 -9.17 -7.38
N GLU A 165 12.00 -9.45 -7.90
CA GLU A 165 12.54 -10.81 -8.00
C GLU A 165 12.65 -11.49 -6.64
N GLY A 166 13.13 -10.78 -5.61
CA GLY A 166 13.17 -11.29 -4.25
C GLY A 166 11.78 -11.53 -3.65
N ASN A 167 10.75 -10.77 -4.03
CA ASN A 167 9.39 -11.04 -3.64
C ASN A 167 8.86 -12.31 -4.32
N ARG A 168 9.04 -12.43 -5.64
CA ARG A 168 8.63 -13.62 -6.41
C ARG A 168 9.30 -14.92 -5.92
N ALA A 169 10.60 -14.85 -5.60
CA ALA A 169 11.32 -15.99 -5.03
C ALA A 169 10.72 -16.40 -3.66
N ARG A 170 10.39 -15.42 -2.80
CA ARG A 170 9.73 -15.68 -1.52
C ARG A 170 8.32 -16.23 -1.67
N ASP A 171 7.60 -15.79 -2.69
CA ASP A 171 6.25 -16.28 -3.00
C ASP A 171 6.32 -17.74 -3.42
N ALA A 172 7.22 -18.08 -4.35
CA ALA A 172 7.43 -19.46 -4.80
C ALA A 172 7.88 -20.38 -3.65
N GLU A 173 8.79 -19.91 -2.78
CA GLU A 173 9.18 -20.64 -1.58
C GLU A 173 7.99 -20.88 -0.64
N THR A 174 7.16 -19.84 -0.43
CA THR A 174 5.96 -19.92 0.41
C THR A 174 4.99 -20.95 -0.12
N ASP A 175 4.73 -20.92 -1.43
CA ASP A 175 3.80 -21.84 -2.10
C ASP A 175 4.30 -23.30 -1.99
N ARG A 176 5.62 -23.52 -2.18
CA ARG A 176 6.23 -24.84 -2.02
C ARG A 176 6.10 -25.36 -0.58
N LEU A 177 6.52 -24.56 0.41
CA LEU A 177 6.50 -24.96 1.83
C LEU A 177 5.08 -25.24 2.33
N LEU A 178 4.13 -24.43 1.93
CA LEU A 178 2.72 -24.64 2.27
C LEU A 178 2.17 -25.88 1.58
N GLY A 179 2.48 -26.10 0.30
CA GLY A 179 2.09 -27.29 -0.44
C GLY A 179 2.64 -28.57 0.20
N GLU A 180 3.92 -28.61 0.58
CA GLU A 180 4.54 -29.72 1.29
C GLU A 180 3.87 -30.03 2.65
N ALA A 181 3.34 -28.99 3.32
CA ALA A 181 2.56 -29.15 4.56
C ALA A 181 1.07 -29.48 4.34
N GLY A 182 0.68 -29.76 3.09
CA GLY A 182 -0.67 -30.13 2.71
C GLY A 182 -1.66 -28.98 2.67
N TRP A 183 -1.17 -27.76 2.46
CA TRP A 183 -2.01 -26.58 2.24
C TRP A 183 -2.23 -26.33 0.75
N THR A 184 -3.45 -25.97 0.39
CA THR A 184 -3.72 -25.41 -0.94
C THR A 184 -3.49 -23.90 -0.91
N VAL A 185 -2.57 -23.43 -1.74
CA VAL A 185 -2.29 -22.00 -1.87
C VAL A 185 -3.09 -21.42 -3.03
N VAL A 186 -3.77 -20.31 -2.79
CA VAL A 186 -4.51 -19.55 -3.80
C VAL A 186 -3.97 -18.15 -3.86
N ARG A 187 -3.44 -17.75 -5.01
CA ARG A 187 -3.02 -16.37 -5.26
C ARG A 187 -4.08 -15.65 -6.09
N VAL A 188 -4.34 -14.41 -5.70
CA VAL A 188 -5.32 -13.52 -6.34
C VAL A 188 -4.60 -12.20 -6.61
N TRP A 189 -4.56 -11.78 -7.87
CA TRP A 189 -4.02 -10.47 -8.20
C TRP A 189 -5.00 -9.36 -7.81
N GLU A 190 -4.48 -8.22 -7.36
CA GLU A 190 -5.31 -7.05 -7.00
C GLU A 190 -6.21 -6.54 -8.13
N HIS A 191 -5.87 -6.84 -9.39
CA HIS A 191 -6.64 -6.46 -10.58
C HIS A 191 -7.72 -7.48 -10.97
N GLU A 192 -7.68 -8.70 -10.45
CA GLU A 192 -8.70 -9.73 -10.74
C GLU A 192 -10.08 -9.25 -10.28
N ASP A 193 -11.11 -9.63 -11.03
CA ASP A 193 -12.48 -9.39 -10.57
C ASP A 193 -12.72 -10.15 -9.25
N PRO A 194 -13.10 -9.43 -8.18
CA PRO A 194 -13.27 -10.04 -6.88
C PRO A 194 -14.42 -11.05 -6.81
N VAL A 195 -15.37 -11.01 -7.75
CA VAL A 195 -16.47 -11.99 -7.83
C VAL A 195 -15.94 -13.31 -8.37
N ASP A 196 -15.15 -13.26 -9.44
CA ASP A 196 -14.52 -14.44 -10.06
C ASP A 196 -13.53 -15.09 -9.11
N ALA A 197 -12.69 -14.27 -8.45
CA ALA A 197 -11.76 -14.74 -7.42
C ALA A 197 -12.52 -15.41 -6.25
N CYS A 198 -13.63 -14.83 -5.81
CA CYS A 198 -14.47 -15.39 -4.75
C CYS A 198 -15.05 -16.74 -5.16
N ALA A 199 -15.62 -16.87 -6.36
CA ALA A 199 -16.19 -18.13 -6.87
C ALA A 199 -15.13 -19.23 -6.96
N ARG A 200 -13.93 -18.90 -7.46
CA ARG A 200 -12.79 -19.83 -7.53
C ARG A 200 -12.38 -20.33 -6.14
N ILE A 201 -12.23 -19.41 -5.17
CA ILE A 201 -11.86 -19.78 -3.79
C ILE A 201 -12.95 -20.63 -3.14
N GLU A 202 -14.22 -20.27 -3.30
CA GLU A 202 -15.35 -21.04 -2.77
C GLU A 202 -15.33 -22.48 -3.29
N GLY A 203 -15.14 -22.67 -4.59
CA GLY A 203 -15.01 -23.99 -5.22
C GLY A 203 -13.92 -24.83 -4.58
N ILE A 204 -12.71 -24.25 -4.43
CA ILE A 204 -11.58 -24.92 -3.81
C ILE A 204 -11.87 -25.30 -2.35
N VAL A 205 -12.36 -24.36 -1.55
CA VAL A 205 -12.65 -24.57 -0.12
C VAL A 205 -13.70 -25.66 0.08
N ARG A 206 -14.75 -25.71 -0.77
CA ARG A 206 -15.79 -26.73 -0.70
C ARG A 206 -15.28 -28.12 -1.11
N GLN A 207 -14.43 -28.17 -2.14
CA GLN A 207 -13.82 -29.42 -2.60
C GLN A 207 -12.89 -30.00 -1.53
N THR A 208 -11.92 -29.23 -1.05
CA THR A 208 -10.97 -29.68 -0.03
C THR A 208 -11.66 -30.04 1.30
N SER A 209 -12.81 -29.42 1.61
CA SER A 209 -13.61 -29.80 2.78
C SER A 209 -14.26 -31.16 2.64
N LYS A 210 -14.66 -31.57 1.43
CA LYS A 210 -15.22 -32.92 1.16
C LYS A 210 -14.13 -33.98 1.25
N ASP A 211 -12.98 -33.71 0.65
CA ASP A 211 -11.83 -34.65 0.63
C ASP A 211 -11.29 -34.91 2.05
N ALA A 212 -11.43 -33.96 2.97
CA ALA A 212 -11.01 -34.10 4.37
C ALA A 212 -12.01 -34.89 5.25
N THR A 213 -13.19 -35.21 4.73
CA THR A 213 -14.30 -35.87 5.51
C THR A 213 -14.58 -37.29 5.03
N GLY A 214 -14.02 -37.70 3.90
CA GLY A 214 -14.10 -39.07 3.34
C GLY A 214 -12.84 -39.87 3.66
#